data_50d6ac546ef0102414ff04b4ab8401f7
#
_entry.id   50d6ac546ef0102414ff04b4ab8401f7
#
_cell.length_a   1.000
_cell.length_b   1.000
_cell.length_c   1.000
_cell.angle_alpha   90.00
_cell.angle_beta   90.00
_cell.angle_gamma   90.00
#
_symmetry.space_group_name_H-M   'P 1'
#
loop_
_entity.id
_entity.type
_entity.pdbx_description
1 polymer ?
#
loop_
_entity_poly.entity_id
_entity_poly.type
_entity_poly.pdbx_seq_one_letter_code
_entity_poly.pdbx_strand_id
1 'polypeptide(L)'
;MTANPDSGIDVLFGTGGAPEGVIAAAALKCVGGELQGRLLFRNDDERGRAKKWGITDLNRKYSMTDMAKGDVMFAATGVTKGYLLDGVRFFGDSAKTESIVMRSKTGTVRVINATHHFNTKPKYSWATGLEP
;
A
#
# COMPACT_ATOMS: atom_id res chain seq x y z
N MET A 1 -2.86 7.72 -6.12
CA MET A 1 -3.32 8.85 -6.96
C MET A 1 -4.47 8.40 -7.86
N THR A 2 -4.29 7.49 -8.80
CA THR A 2 -5.36 6.97 -9.69
C THR A 2 -6.54 6.30 -8.98
N ALA A 3 -6.38 5.90 -7.71
CA ALA A 3 -7.48 5.36 -6.89
C ALA A 3 -8.43 6.45 -6.35
N ASN A 4 -8.09 7.72 -6.48
CA ASN A 4 -8.94 8.84 -6.09
C ASN A 4 -9.59 9.47 -7.33
N PRO A 5 -10.93 9.37 -7.52
CA PRO A 5 -11.62 9.94 -8.67
C PRO A 5 -11.41 11.44 -8.83
N ASP A 6 -11.23 12.16 -7.71
CA ASP A 6 -11.07 13.62 -7.71
C ASP A 6 -9.63 14.06 -8.05
N SER A 7 -8.72 13.11 -8.27
CA SER A 7 -7.32 13.42 -8.60
C SER A 7 -7.11 14.00 -10.00
N GLY A 8 -8.06 13.79 -10.92
CA GLY A 8 -7.94 14.14 -12.32
C GLY A 8 -6.86 13.33 -13.07
N ILE A 9 -6.40 12.21 -12.50
CA ILE A 9 -5.36 11.35 -13.08
C ILE A 9 -6.00 10.07 -13.58
N ASP A 10 -6.05 9.90 -14.89
CA ASP A 10 -6.63 8.71 -15.52
C ASP A 10 -5.64 7.54 -15.60
N VAL A 11 -4.37 7.82 -15.84
CA VAL A 11 -3.32 6.81 -16.04
C VAL A 11 -2.02 7.22 -15.35
N LEU A 12 -1.35 6.25 -14.74
CA LEU A 12 -0.02 6.40 -14.19
C LEU A 12 0.94 5.38 -14.81
N PHE A 13 2.06 5.85 -15.34
CA PHE A 13 3.17 5.01 -15.76
C PHE A 13 4.35 5.20 -14.83
N GLY A 14 4.97 4.11 -14.40
CA GLY A 14 6.11 4.18 -13.51
C GLY A 14 6.81 2.84 -13.34
N THR A 15 7.97 2.88 -12.69
CA THR A 15 8.73 1.71 -12.27
C THR A 15 8.90 1.76 -10.76
N GLY A 16 8.67 0.64 -10.09
CA GLY A 16 8.78 0.52 -8.64
C GLY A 16 9.11 -0.91 -8.23
N GLY A 17 9.13 -1.17 -6.93
CA GLY A 17 9.34 -2.52 -6.42
C GLY A 17 8.14 -3.45 -6.73
N ALA A 18 8.43 -4.74 -6.92
CA ALA A 18 7.38 -5.72 -7.17
C ALA A 18 6.37 -5.85 -6.01
N PRO A 19 6.80 -5.84 -4.72
CA PRO A 19 5.86 -5.84 -3.59
C PRO A 19 4.93 -4.63 -3.60
N GLU A 20 5.43 -3.44 -3.89
CA GLU A 20 4.64 -2.21 -3.98
C GLU A 20 3.62 -2.29 -5.12
N GLY A 21 4.00 -2.94 -6.24
CA GLY A 21 3.08 -3.21 -7.36
C GLY A 21 1.91 -4.10 -6.94
N VAL A 22 2.15 -5.14 -6.14
CA VAL A 22 1.09 -6.01 -5.60
C VAL A 22 0.17 -5.24 -4.64
N ILE A 23 0.74 -4.40 -3.78
CA ILE A 23 -0.05 -3.55 -2.86
C ILE A 23 -0.92 -2.56 -3.66
N ALA A 24 -0.36 -1.94 -4.70
CA ALA A 24 -1.10 -1.05 -5.58
C ALA A 24 -2.24 -1.79 -6.32
N ALA A 25 -1.98 -3.01 -6.81
CA ALA A 25 -3.01 -3.85 -7.44
C ALA A 25 -4.15 -4.17 -6.46
N ALA A 26 -3.85 -4.48 -5.20
CA ALA A 26 -4.86 -4.72 -4.17
C ALA A 26 -5.72 -3.47 -3.91
N ALA A 27 -5.09 -2.30 -3.81
CA ALA A 27 -5.79 -1.04 -3.62
C ALA A 27 -6.71 -0.71 -4.80
N LEU A 28 -6.19 -0.77 -6.03
CA LEU A 28 -6.97 -0.50 -7.25
C LEU A 28 -8.14 -1.48 -7.41
N LYS A 29 -7.94 -2.75 -7.08
CA LYS A 29 -9.00 -3.75 -7.10
C LYS A 29 -10.16 -3.40 -6.17
N CYS A 30 -9.89 -2.75 -5.05
CA CYS A 30 -10.93 -2.34 -4.11
C CYS A 30 -11.81 -1.20 -4.63
N VAL A 31 -11.30 -0.40 -5.58
CA VAL A 31 -12.00 0.77 -6.13
C VAL A 31 -12.40 0.61 -7.61
N GLY A 32 -12.25 -0.60 -8.17
CA GLY A 32 -12.62 -0.89 -9.55
C GLY A 32 -11.66 -0.33 -10.60
N GLY A 33 -10.43 -0.03 -10.21
CA GLY A 33 -9.37 0.39 -11.13
C GLY A 33 -8.73 -0.79 -11.85
N GLU A 34 -7.76 -0.50 -12.72
CA GLU A 34 -6.98 -1.48 -13.48
C GLU A 34 -5.49 -1.28 -13.28
N LEU A 35 -4.73 -2.37 -13.34
CA LEU A 35 -3.27 -2.34 -13.29
C LEU A 35 -2.68 -3.44 -14.16
N GLN A 36 -1.64 -3.10 -14.90
CA GLN A 36 -0.82 -4.05 -15.62
C GLN A 36 0.65 -3.76 -15.31
N GLY A 37 1.46 -4.81 -15.22
CA GLY A 37 2.88 -4.67 -14.94
C GLY A 37 3.73 -5.74 -15.61
N ARG A 38 5.02 -5.46 -15.75
CA ARG A 38 6.05 -6.42 -16.15
C ARG A 38 7.20 -6.35 -15.17
N LEU A 39 7.84 -7.48 -14.92
CA LEU A 39 9.08 -7.51 -14.18
C LEU A 39 10.20 -6.92 -15.04
N LEU A 40 10.97 -6.02 -14.47
CA LEU A 40 12.18 -5.50 -15.07
C LEU A 40 13.40 -6.10 -14.36
N PHE A 41 14.30 -6.67 -15.11
CA PHE A 41 15.51 -7.31 -14.59
C PHE A 41 16.73 -6.47 -14.99
N ARG A 42 17.50 -6.05 -14.01
CA ARG A 42 18.69 -5.21 -14.22
C ARG A 42 19.91 -6.01 -14.69
N ASN A 43 19.94 -7.31 -14.36
CA ASN A 43 21.06 -8.19 -14.65
C ASN A 43 20.61 -9.67 -14.74
N ASP A 44 21.55 -10.54 -15.10
CA ASP A 44 21.29 -11.96 -15.27
C ASP A 44 21.08 -12.70 -13.94
N ASP A 45 21.62 -12.20 -12.84
CA ASP A 45 21.39 -12.77 -11.51
C ASP A 45 19.92 -12.62 -11.11
N GLU A 46 19.30 -11.46 -11.38
CA GLU A 46 17.88 -11.25 -11.14
C GLU A 46 17.02 -12.16 -12.03
N ARG A 47 17.39 -12.34 -13.30
CA ARG A 47 16.73 -13.29 -14.21
C ARG A 47 16.86 -14.72 -13.72
N GLY A 48 18.06 -15.10 -13.23
CA GLY A 48 18.33 -16.42 -12.67
C GLY A 48 17.49 -16.69 -11.41
N ARG A 49 17.36 -15.70 -10.52
CA ARG A 49 16.50 -15.81 -9.32
C ARG A 49 15.03 -15.96 -9.70
N ALA A 50 14.53 -15.18 -10.65
CA ALA A 50 13.15 -15.27 -11.12
C ALA A 50 12.85 -16.68 -11.66
N LYS A 51 13.74 -17.26 -12.46
CA LYS A 51 13.62 -18.64 -12.95
C LYS A 51 13.58 -19.67 -11.82
N LYS A 52 14.42 -19.52 -10.79
CA LYS A 52 14.39 -20.38 -9.59
C LYS A 52 13.06 -20.31 -8.84
N TRP A 53 12.35 -19.18 -8.91
CA TRP A 53 11.01 -19.00 -8.32
C TRP A 53 9.89 -19.44 -9.27
N GLY A 54 10.22 -20.11 -10.39
CA GLY A 54 9.23 -20.64 -11.34
C GLY A 54 8.70 -19.61 -12.35
N ILE A 55 9.33 -18.43 -12.45
CA ILE A 55 8.99 -17.44 -13.46
C ILE A 55 9.75 -17.80 -14.75
N THR A 56 9.07 -18.54 -15.63
CA THR A 56 9.68 -19.03 -16.90
C THR A 56 9.59 -18.00 -18.01
N ASP A 57 8.48 -17.27 -18.10
CA ASP A 57 8.30 -16.16 -19.05
C ASP A 57 8.72 -14.83 -18.39
N LEU A 58 9.93 -14.40 -18.67
CA LEU A 58 10.50 -13.17 -18.13
C LEU A 58 9.88 -11.90 -18.73
N ASN A 59 9.15 -12.01 -19.85
CA ASN A 59 8.47 -10.89 -20.50
C ASN A 59 6.96 -10.86 -20.21
N ARG A 60 6.49 -11.75 -19.35
CA ARG A 60 5.08 -11.84 -18.99
C ARG A 60 4.53 -10.49 -18.55
N LYS A 61 3.39 -10.13 -19.08
CA LYS A 61 2.56 -9.04 -18.60
C LYS A 61 1.59 -9.60 -17.54
N TYR A 62 1.67 -9.07 -16.33
CA TYR A 62 0.79 -9.42 -15.22
C TYR A 62 -0.38 -8.47 -15.18
N SER A 63 -1.58 -9.02 -15.05
CA SER A 63 -2.79 -8.25 -14.79
C SER A 63 -2.94 -7.97 -13.29
N MET A 64 -3.85 -7.07 -12.94
CA MET A 64 -4.22 -6.83 -11.55
C MET A 64 -4.66 -8.11 -10.82
N THR A 65 -5.41 -8.99 -11.50
CA THR A 65 -5.87 -10.26 -10.92
C THR A 65 -4.77 -11.32 -10.80
N ASP A 66 -3.72 -11.24 -11.61
CA ASP A 66 -2.52 -12.07 -11.41
C ASP A 66 -1.78 -11.69 -10.12
N MET A 67 -1.71 -10.38 -9.83
CA MET A 67 -0.99 -9.82 -8.68
C MET A 67 -1.80 -9.90 -7.38
N ALA A 68 -3.12 -9.63 -7.43
CA ALA A 68 -4.01 -9.62 -6.28
C ALA A 68 -5.21 -10.55 -6.53
N LYS A 69 -5.01 -11.86 -6.29
CA LYS A 69 -6.03 -12.89 -6.52
C LYS A 69 -7.12 -12.87 -5.44
N GLY A 70 -8.34 -13.33 -5.83
CA GLY A 70 -9.45 -13.49 -4.90
C GLY A 70 -9.96 -12.17 -4.32
N ASP A 71 -10.68 -12.25 -3.20
CA ASP A 71 -11.11 -11.08 -2.45
C ASP A 71 -9.95 -10.53 -1.64
N VAL A 72 -9.78 -9.21 -1.69
CA VAL A 72 -8.70 -8.52 -0.98
C VAL A 72 -9.24 -7.44 -0.06
N MET A 73 -8.50 -7.18 0.99
CA MET A 73 -8.64 -5.99 1.82
C MET A 73 -7.34 -5.19 1.73
N PHE A 74 -7.47 -3.89 1.63
CA PHE A 74 -6.35 -2.95 1.67
C PHE A 74 -6.51 -2.04 2.88
N ALA A 75 -5.44 -1.85 3.63
CA ALA A 75 -5.39 -0.90 4.73
C ALA A 75 -4.08 -0.12 4.68
N ALA A 76 -4.16 1.18 4.91
CA ALA A 76 -3.00 2.05 4.99
C ALA A 76 -3.24 3.16 6.00
N THR A 77 -2.16 3.63 6.63
CA THR A 77 -2.16 4.81 7.50
C THR A 77 -1.12 5.79 7.00
N GLY A 78 -1.50 7.06 6.92
CA GLY A 78 -0.58 8.13 6.52
C GLY A 78 0.50 8.36 7.57
N VAL A 79 1.76 8.36 7.15
CA VAL A 79 2.91 8.73 7.99
C VAL A 79 3.29 10.18 7.70
N THR A 80 3.54 10.50 6.43
CA THR A 80 3.72 11.86 5.92
C THR A 80 2.52 12.24 5.08
N LYS A 81 2.26 13.53 4.91
CA LYS A 81 1.16 14.00 4.05
C LYS A 81 1.39 13.54 2.61
N GLY A 82 0.41 12.83 2.07
CA GLY A 82 0.38 12.35 0.70
C GLY A 82 -0.92 12.71 -0.02
N TYR A 83 -1.08 12.24 -1.25
CA TYR A 83 -2.29 12.47 -2.04
C TYR A 83 -3.47 11.60 -1.58
N LEU A 84 -3.20 10.46 -0.92
CA LEU A 84 -4.24 9.52 -0.50
C LEU A 84 -4.68 9.79 0.94
N LEU A 85 -3.74 10.10 1.83
CA LEU A 85 -3.95 10.24 3.27
C LEU A 85 -3.16 11.43 3.82
N ASP A 86 -3.71 12.07 4.83
CA ASP A 86 -2.96 13.00 5.66
C ASP A 86 -1.91 12.24 6.50
N GLY A 87 -0.78 12.90 6.74
CA GLY A 87 0.26 12.38 7.63
C GLY A 87 -0.11 12.50 9.11
N VAL A 88 0.74 11.94 9.95
CA VAL A 88 0.62 12.10 11.40
C VAL A 88 0.81 13.56 11.79
N ARG A 89 -0.09 14.08 12.60
CA ARG A 89 -0.02 15.44 13.14
C ARG A 89 0.02 15.40 14.65
N PHE A 90 1.07 15.99 15.24
CA PHE A 90 1.25 16.06 16.68
C PHE A 90 0.72 17.36 17.27
N PHE A 91 0.04 17.29 18.40
CA PHE A 91 -0.56 18.40 19.12
C PHE A 91 -0.33 18.21 20.62
N GLY A 92 0.71 18.82 21.19
CA GLY A 92 1.01 18.68 22.61
C GLY A 92 1.19 17.21 23.00
N ASP A 93 0.30 16.69 23.82
CA ASP A 93 0.27 15.32 24.32
C ASP A 93 -0.56 14.34 23.46
N SER A 94 -0.92 14.75 22.26
CA SER A 94 -1.77 13.96 21.36
C SER A 94 -1.26 13.95 19.93
N ALA A 95 -1.73 12.97 19.13
CA ALA A 95 -1.52 12.93 17.69
C ALA A 95 -2.81 12.58 16.97
N LYS A 96 -2.95 13.09 15.76
CA LYS A 96 -4.01 12.67 14.82
C LYS A 96 -3.40 11.84 13.70
N THR A 97 -4.10 10.78 13.33
CA THR A 97 -3.75 9.92 12.20
C THR A 97 -4.95 9.77 11.28
N GLU A 98 -4.67 9.59 10.00
CA GLU A 98 -5.67 9.22 9.01
C GLU A 98 -5.33 7.87 8.42
N SER A 99 -6.32 7.01 8.32
CA SER A 99 -6.20 5.66 7.76
C SER A 99 -7.31 5.41 6.75
N ILE A 100 -7.03 4.55 5.78
CA ILE A 100 -8.03 4.06 4.83
C ILE A 100 -8.10 2.54 4.92
N VAL A 101 -9.32 2.00 4.87
CA VAL A 101 -9.57 0.56 4.77
C VAL A 101 -10.54 0.33 3.63
N MET A 102 -10.16 -0.53 2.69
CA MET A 102 -10.95 -0.84 1.51
C MET A 102 -11.16 -2.35 1.38
N ARG A 103 -12.27 -2.75 0.79
CA ARG A 103 -12.60 -4.15 0.55
C ARG A 103 -13.08 -4.37 -0.87
N SER A 104 -12.44 -5.24 -1.64
CA SER A 104 -12.76 -5.49 -3.04
C SER A 104 -14.14 -6.13 -3.24
N LYS A 105 -14.53 -7.05 -2.36
CA LYS A 105 -15.80 -7.78 -2.47
C LYS A 105 -17.04 -6.88 -2.40
N THR A 106 -16.95 -5.77 -1.70
CA THR A 106 -18.09 -4.87 -1.46
C THR A 106 -17.89 -3.48 -2.06
N GLY A 107 -16.72 -3.18 -2.61
CA GLY A 107 -16.37 -1.84 -3.07
C GLY A 107 -16.39 -0.79 -1.95
N THR A 108 -16.33 -1.23 -0.68
CA THR A 108 -16.47 -0.33 0.46
C THR A 108 -15.13 0.32 0.78
N VAL A 109 -15.13 1.63 0.87
CA VAL A 109 -13.99 2.45 1.31
C VAL A 109 -14.35 3.12 2.63
N ARG A 110 -13.47 3.03 3.63
CA ARG A 110 -13.61 3.71 4.93
C ARG A 110 -12.39 4.55 5.18
N VAL A 111 -12.62 5.82 5.52
CA VAL A 111 -11.58 6.70 6.03
C VAL A 111 -11.77 6.83 7.53
N ILE A 112 -10.70 6.63 8.28
CA ILE A 112 -10.70 6.62 9.75
C ILE A 112 -9.77 7.73 10.21
N ASN A 113 -10.36 8.73 10.87
CA ASN A 113 -9.61 9.77 11.56
C ASN A 113 -9.55 9.41 13.04
N ALA A 114 -8.35 9.25 13.57
CA ALA A 114 -8.13 8.88 14.96
C ALA A 114 -7.36 9.97 15.71
N THR A 115 -7.76 10.23 16.96
CA THR A 115 -6.99 11.05 17.90
C THR A 115 -6.40 10.13 18.97
N HIS A 116 -5.11 10.21 19.16
CA HIS A 116 -4.36 9.41 20.11
C HIS A 116 -3.87 10.31 21.25
N HIS A 117 -4.30 10.02 22.48
CA HIS A 117 -3.83 10.71 23.68
C HIS A 117 -2.72 9.89 24.32
N PHE A 118 -1.51 10.44 24.39
CA PHE A 118 -0.31 9.68 24.82
C PHE A 118 -0.39 9.30 26.30
N ASN A 119 -1.01 10.13 27.14
CA ASN A 119 -1.14 9.88 28.56
C ASN A 119 -2.01 8.66 28.91
N THR A 120 -2.88 8.24 27.97
CA THR A 120 -3.77 7.07 28.12
C THR A 120 -3.31 5.85 27.37
N LYS A 121 -2.21 5.93 26.60
CA LYS A 121 -1.65 4.78 25.88
C LYS A 121 -0.94 3.84 26.85
N PRO A 122 -1.08 2.51 26.63
CA PRO A 122 -0.28 1.53 27.37
C PRO A 122 1.22 1.81 27.15
N LYS A 123 2.00 1.77 28.24
CA LYS A 123 3.45 1.81 28.16
C LYS A 123 3.94 0.40 27.81
N TYR A 124 4.42 0.21 26.60
CA TYR A 124 4.99 -1.05 26.15
C TYR A 124 6.47 -1.10 26.57
N SER A 125 6.87 -2.06 27.39
CA SER A 125 8.23 -2.20 27.90
C SER A 125 9.30 -2.35 26.80
N TRP A 126 8.94 -2.91 25.65
CA TRP A 126 9.84 -3.01 24.48
C TRP A 126 10.10 -1.68 23.77
N ALA A 127 9.22 -0.68 23.94
CA ALA A 127 9.40 0.65 23.37
C ALA A 127 10.33 1.52 24.21
N THR A 128 10.63 1.11 25.43
CA THR A 128 11.45 1.82 26.39
C THR A 128 12.84 1.19 26.56
N GLY A 129 13.41 0.54 25.56
CA GLY A 129 14.78 -0.03 25.59
C GLY A 129 15.90 0.88 26.16
N LEU A 130 15.49 1.86 26.94
CA LEU A 130 16.25 2.70 27.85
C LEU A 130 15.65 2.45 29.25
N GLU A 131 16.13 1.41 29.95
CA GLU A 131 16.03 1.41 31.40
C GLU A 131 16.81 2.59 31.93
N PRO A 132 16.32 3.24 33.03
CA PRO A 132 16.99 4.39 33.63
C PRO A 132 18.35 4.03 34.22
#